data_b19b4c62a9ba94507c3df1760624693d
#
_entry.id   b19b4c62a9ba94507c3df1760624693d
#
_cell.length_a   1.000
_cell.length_b   1.000
_cell.length_c   1.000
_cell.angle_alpha   90.00
_cell.angle_beta   90.00
_cell.angle_gamma   90.00
#
_symmetry.space_group_name_H-M   'P 1'
#
loop_
_entity.id
_entity.type
_entity.pdbx_description
1 polymer ?
#
loop_
_entity_poly.entity_id
_entity_poly.type
_entity_poly.pdbx_seq_one_letter_code
_entity_poly.pdbx_strand_id
1 'polypeptide(L)'
;MSATSTVPAATPNAQTFEIRPLPGSVGAEIIGLDLSRPVNDEDFARIHRAHLDQHVVIFRDQRITPQQQIAFSRRFGVLQIHVLKQFLLANHPEILIVSNIIENGQSIGLGDAGKFWHSDLSYKELPSLGSMLHAQELPAEGGDTLFADMHKAWDQLPAQDRKSVV
;
A
#
# COMPACT_ATOMS: atom_id res chain seq x y z
N MET A 1 6.71 -45.74 -12.75
CA MET A 1 6.25 -44.80 -11.72
C MET A 1 7.39 -43.82 -11.44
N SER A 2 7.36 -42.66 -12.10
CA SER A 2 8.41 -41.64 -11.90
C SER A 2 8.04 -40.77 -10.72
N ALA A 3 8.84 -40.79 -9.67
CA ALA A 3 8.72 -39.91 -8.53
C ALA A 3 9.22 -38.51 -8.92
N THR A 4 8.32 -37.56 -9.01
CA THR A 4 8.65 -36.13 -9.20
C THR A 4 9.22 -35.60 -7.87
N SER A 5 10.54 -35.46 -7.82
CA SER A 5 11.23 -34.82 -6.68
C SER A 5 10.93 -33.34 -6.70
N THR A 6 10.04 -32.89 -5.83
CA THR A 6 9.82 -31.48 -5.55
C THR A 6 10.99 -30.98 -4.71
N VAL A 7 11.92 -30.24 -5.33
CA VAL A 7 12.95 -29.47 -4.60
C VAL A 7 12.23 -28.38 -3.82
N PRO A 8 12.37 -28.29 -2.49
CA PRO A 8 11.78 -27.21 -1.73
C PRO A 8 12.41 -25.89 -2.19
N ALA A 9 11.56 -24.88 -2.47
CA ALA A 9 12.03 -23.55 -2.78
C ALA A 9 12.86 -23.02 -1.61
N ALA A 10 14.08 -22.55 -1.89
CA ALA A 10 14.95 -21.98 -0.87
C ALA A 10 14.24 -20.82 -0.19
N THR A 11 14.17 -20.83 1.14
CA THR A 11 13.63 -19.71 1.92
C THR A 11 14.47 -18.48 1.61
N PRO A 12 13.86 -17.34 1.23
CA PRO A 12 14.61 -16.12 0.97
C PRO A 12 15.45 -15.73 2.19
N ASN A 13 16.69 -15.32 1.98
CA ASN A 13 17.55 -14.81 3.06
C ASN A 13 16.91 -13.57 3.69
N ALA A 14 17.00 -13.48 5.02
CA ALA A 14 16.59 -12.29 5.77
C ALA A 14 17.28 -11.04 5.23
N GLN A 15 16.54 -9.94 5.11
CA GLN A 15 17.09 -8.63 4.77
C GLN A 15 17.30 -7.82 6.06
N THR A 16 18.40 -7.12 6.15
CA THR A 16 18.63 -6.21 7.28
C THR A 16 17.92 -4.89 7.01
N PHE A 17 16.97 -4.53 7.86
CA PHE A 17 16.24 -3.27 7.77
C PHE A 17 15.84 -2.75 9.16
N GLU A 18 15.67 -1.43 9.24
CA GLU A 18 15.18 -0.71 10.41
C GLU A 18 13.74 -0.25 10.19
N ILE A 19 12.95 -0.24 11.27
CA ILE A 19 11.62 0.37 11.30
C ILE A 19 11.73 1.62 12.15
N ARG A 20 11.56 2.79 11.55
CA ARG A 20 11.69 4.09 12.20
C ARG A 20 10.34 4.82 12.21
N PRO A 21 9.68 4.98 13.38
CA PRO A 21 8.48 5.80 13.48
C PRO A 21 8.75 7.24 13.01
N LEU A 22 7.78 7.81 12.30
CA LEU A 22 7.81 9.22 11.91
C LEU A 22 7.33 10.11 13.07
N PRO A 23 7.74 11.40 13.08
CA PRO A 23 7.15 12.37 13.98
C PRO A 23 5.64 12.48 13.74
N GLY A 24 4.84 12.33 14.79
CA GLY A 24 3.38 12.41 14.68
C GLY A 24 2.66 11.19 15.24
N SER A 25 1.41 11.00 14.86
CA SER A 25 0.57 9.91 15.35
C SER A 25 0.48 8.73 14.38
N VAL A 26 0.95 8.88 13.14
CA VAL A 26 0.93 7.84 12.11
C VAL A 26 2.23 7.86 11.32
N GLY A 27 2.61 6.68 10.84
CA GLY A 27 3.69 6.49 9.89
C GLY A 27 4.98 5.94 10.47
N ALA A 28 5.61 5.02 9.73
CA ALA A 28 6.98 4.58 9.95
C ALA A 28 7.71 4.41 8.61
N GLU A 29 9.01 4.66 8.60
CA GLU A 29 9.89 4.32 7.48
C GLU A 29 10.48 2.93 7.67
N ILE A 30 10.51 2.16 6.59
CA ILE A 30 11.21 0.88 6.49
C ILE A 30 12.50 1.15 5.72
N ILE A 31 13.63 1.18 6.43
CA ILE A 31 14.92 1.62 5.91
C ILE A 31 15.82 0.42 5.63
N GLY A 32 16.33 0.32 4.42
CA GLY A 32 17.28 -0.72 4.02
C GLY A 32 16.65 -1.97 3.44
N LEU A 33 15.30 -2.05 3.37
CA LEU A 33 14.61 -3.15 2.70
C LEU A 33 14.53 -2.88 1.19
N ASP A 34 14.80 -3.91 0.39
CA ASP A 34 14.67 -3.92 -1.06
C ASP A 34 13.52 -4.83 -1.48
N LEU A 35 12.41 -4.23 -1.94
CA LEU A 35 11.22 -4.95 -2.38
C LEU A 35 11.37 -5.59 -3.79
N SER A 36 12.47 -5.31 -4.50
CA SER A 36 12.79 -6.02 -5.74
C SER A 36 13.25 -7.46 -5.47
N ARG A 37 13.61 -7.77 -4.22
CA ARG A 37 14.01 -9.08 -3.73
C ARG A 37 12.88 -9.73 -2.94
N PRO A 38 12.80 -11.07 -2.91
CA PRO A 38 11.84 -11.75 -2.06
C PRO A 38 12.03 -11.37 -0.58
N VAL A 39 10.93 -11.06 0.09
CA VAL A 39 10.88 -10.81 1.53
C VAL A 39 10.44 -12.11 2.21
N ASN A 40 11.20 -12.63 3.16
CA ASN A 40 10.83 -13.84 3.91
C ASN A 40 9.63 -13.58 4.85
N ASP A 41 9.10 -14.63 5.47
CA ASP A 41 7.89 -14.51 6.29
C ASP A 41 8.13 -13.79 7.61
N GLU A 42 9.31 -13.91 8.20
CA GLU A 42 9.68 -13.21 9.43
C GLU A 42 9.79 -11.70 9.18
N ASP A 43 10.50 -11.30 8.13
CA ASP A 43 10.62 -9.90 7.73
C ASP A 43 9.26 -9.30 7.38
N PHE A 44 8.42 -10.05 6.64
CA PHE A 44 7.08 -9.60 6.33
C PHE A 44 6.21 -9.44 7.60
N ALA A 45 6.28 -10.37 8.55
CA ALA A 45 5.53 -10.27 9.79
C ALA A 45 5.89 -8.99 10.57
N ARG A 46 7.17 -8.61 10.59
CA ARG A 46 7.64 -7.35 11.19
C ARG A 46 7.07 -6.12 10.48
N ILE A 47 7.07 -6.12 9.12
CA ILE A 47 6.51 -5.04 8.31
C ILE A 47 5.00 -4.93 8.52
N HIS A 48 4.30 -6.08 8.49
CA HIS A 48 2.85 -6.13 8.70
C HIS A 48 2.49 -5.61 10.09
N ARG A 49 3.24 -5.99 11.12
CA ARG A 49 3.04 -5.45 12.48
C ARG A 49 3.26 -3.94 12.51
N ALA A 50 4.31 -3.44 11.89
CA ALA A 50 4.57 -1.99 11.80
C ALA A 50 3.42 -1.25 11.10
N HIS A 51 2.86 -1.83 10.02
CA HIS A 51 1.68 -1.26 9.34
C HIS A 51 0.46 -1.20 10.27
N LEU A 52 0.19 -2.26 11.04
CA LEU A 52 -0.92 -2.26 11.99
C LEU A 52 -0.74 -1.25 13.13
N ASP A 53 0.49 -1.09 13.61
CA ASP A 53 0.79 -0.22 14.75
C ASP A 53 0.91 1.27 14.34
N GLN A 54 1.39 1.54 13.12
CA GLN A 54 1.69 2.89 12.64
C GLN A 54 0.75 3.36 11.52
N HIS A 55 -0.16 2.51 11.05
CA HIS A 55 -1.18 2.75 10.02
C HIS A 55 -0.61 3.03 8.62
N VAL A 56 0.56 3.64 8.51
CA VAL A 56 1.26 3.94 7.26
C VAL A 56 2.70 3.45 7.35
N VAL A 57 3.18 2.74 6.34
CA VAL A 57 4.60 2.37 6.21
C VAL A 57 5.15 2.87 4.89
N ILE A 58 6.36 3.45 4.94
CA ILE A 58 6.99 4.09 3.79
C ILE A 58 8.29 3.34 3.47
N PHE A 59 8.42 2.93 2.22
CA PHE A 59 9.61 2.32 1.67
C PHE A 59 10.26 3.31 0.70
N ARG A 60 11.43 3.85 1.06
CA ARG A 60 12.12 4.81 0.20
C ARG A 60 12.89 4.10 -0.92
N ASP A 61 13.09 4.82 -2.03
CA ASP A 61 13.99 4.47 -3.14
C ASP A 61 13.73 3.08 -3.75
N GLN A 62 12.49 2.62 -3.75
CA GLN A 62 12.14 1.33 -4.31
C GLN A 62 12.07 1.38 -5.84
N ARG A 63 12.77 0.45 -6.49
CA ARG A 63 12.73 0.23 -7.94
C ARG A 63 12.16 -1.16 -8.20
N ILE A 64 10.85 -1.26 -8.22
CA ILE A 64 10.13 -2.53 -8.38
C ILE A 64 9.32 -2.55 -9.68
N THR A 65 9.21 -3.72 -10.25
CA THR A 65 8.30 -3.97 -11.38
C THR A 65 6.85 -4.08 -10.91
N PRO A 66 5.86 -3.93 -11.81
CA PRO A 66 4.46 -4.20 -11.49
C PRO A 66 4.23 -5.58 -10.87
N GLN A 67 4.92 -6.61 -11.36
CA GLN A 67 4.83 -7.97 -10.82
C GLN A 67 5.33 -8.06 -9.38
N GLN A 68 6.43 -7.36 -9.05
CA GLN A 68 6.98 -7.33 -7.69
C GLN A 68 6.05 -6.56 -6.74
N GLN A 69 5.48 -5.44 -7.18
CA GLN A 69 4.47 -4.71 -6.43
C GLN A 69 3.25 -5.60 -6.11
N ILE A 70 2.71 -6.28 -7.11
CA ILE A 70 1.57 -7.19 -6.96
C ILE A 70 1.94 -8.34 -6.01
N ALA A 71 3.10 -8.97 -6.19
CA ALA A 71 3.54 -10.09 -5.36
C ALA A 71 3.68 -9.70 -3.89
N PHE A 72 4.26 -8.54 -3.61
CA PHE A 72 4.38 -8.03 -2.24
C PHE A 72 3.01 -7.65 -1.66
N SER A 73 2.17 -6.94 -2.43
CA SER A 73 0.83 -6.54 -1.99
C SER A 73 -0.07 -7.74 -1.65
N ARG A 74 0.03 -8.85 -2.41
CA ARG A 74 -0.73 -10.08 -2.15
C ARG A 74 -0.46 -10.71 -0.79
N ARG A 75 0.65 -10.38 -0.16
CA ARG A 75 0.96 -10.87 1.19
C ARG A 75 0.07 -10.25 2.27
N PHE A 76 -0.52 -9.09 2.00
CA PHE A 76 -1.50 -8.45 2.90
C PHE A 76 -2.92 -9.00 2.70
N GLY A 77 -3.20 -9.64 1.56
CA GLY A 77 -4.51 -10.22 1.29
C GLY A 77 -4.85 -10.29 -0.20
N VAL A 78 -6.11 -10.56 -0.49
CA VAL A 78 -6.62 -10.62 -1.86
C VAL A 78 -6.69 -9.22 -2.45
N LEU A 79 -6.05 -9.04 -3.61
CA LEU A 79 -6.05 -7.73 -4.29
C LEU A 79 -7.40 -7.48 -4.96
N GLN A 80 -7.90 -6.26 -4.80
CA GLN A 80 -9.11 -5.81 -5.46
C GLN A 80 -8.78 -5.20 -6.82
N ILE A 81 -9.59 -5.52 -7.83
CA ILE A 81 -9.54 -4.86 -9.14
C ILE A 81 -10.50 -3.69 -9.10
N HIS A 82 -10.00 -2.49 -9.40
CA HIS A 82 -10.80 -1.28 -9.35
C HIS A 82 -11.86 -1.26 -10.46
N VAL A 83 -13.00 -0.59 -10.20
CA VAL A 83 -14.13 -0.53 -11.14
C VAL A 83 -13.84 0.33 -12.38
N LEU A 84 -12.95 1.30 -12.28
CA LEU A 84 -12.53 2.19 -13.38
C LEU A 84 -11.51 1.49 -14.27
N LYS A 85 -11.98 0.53 -15.05
CA LYS A 85 -11.14 -0.36 -15.86
C LYS A 85 -10.25 0.35 -16.87
N GLN A 86 -10.64 1.53 -17.34
CA GLN A 86 -9.90 2.35 -18.30
C GLN A 86 -8.57 2.89 -17.74
N PHE A 87 -8.40 2.91 -16.41
CA PHE A 87 -7.19 3.39 -15.74
C PHE A 87 -6.36 2.26 -15.13
N LEU A 88 -6.71 1.00 -15.41
CA LEU A 88 -5.91 -0.12 -14.96
C LEU A 88 -4.64 -0.26 -15.83
N LEU A 89 -3.54 -0.62 -15.19
CA LEU A 89 -2.29 -0.85 -15.91
C LEU A 89 -2.45 -2.04 -16.87
N ALA A 90 -2.06 -1.85 -18.14
CA ALA A 90 -2.11 -2.90 -19.14
C ALA A 90 -1.37 -4.16 -18.67
N ASN A 91 -2.01 -5.32 -18.81
CA ASN A 91 -1.54 -6.63 -18.35
C ASN A 91 -1.37 -6.80 -16.82
N HIS A 92 -1.74 -5.79 -16.02
CA HIS A 92 -1.67 -5.83 -14.55
C HIS A 92 -2.91 -5.16 -13.94
N PRO A 93 -4.10 -5.78 -14.06
CA PRO A 93 -5.37 -5.15 -13.66
C PRO A 93 -5.51 -4.90 -12.17
N GLU A 94 -4.61 -5.45 -11.35
CA GLU A 94 -4.53 -5.17 -9.91
C GLU A 94 -3.96 -3.78 -9.61
N ILE A 95 -3.37 -3.09 -10.61
CA ILE A 95 -2.76 -1.77 -10.46
C ILE A 95 -3.64 -0.72 -11.15
N LEU A 96 -4.11 0.25 -10.37
CA LEU A 96 -4.77 1.46 -10.84
C LEU A 96 -3.72 2.56 -11.06
N ILE A 97 -3.74 3.18 -12.24
CA ILE A 97 -2.89 4.35 -12.52
C ILE A 97 -3.57 5.60 -11.95
N VAL A 98 -2.89 6.28 -11.03
CA VAL A 98 -3.28 7.60 -10.52
C VAL A 98 -2.31 8.61 -11.13
N SER A 99 -2.81 9.50 -12.00
CA SER A 99 -1.97 10.44 -12.74
C SER A 99 -2.79 11.60 -13.26
N ASN A 100 -2.22 12.80 -13.26
CA ASN A 100 -2.75 14.00 -13.91
C ASN A 100 -2.14 14.24 -15.30
N ILE A 101 -1.33 13.32 -15.81
CA ILE A 101 -0.69 13.40 -17.12
C ILE A 101 -1.72 13.17 -18.23
N ILE A 102 -1.62 13.98 -19.28
CA ILE A 102 -2.44 13.86 -20.48
C ILE A 102 -1.51 13.52 -21.65
N GLU A 103 -1.74 12.36 -22.28
CA GLU A 103 -1.03 11.93 -23.48
C GLU A 103 -2.00 11.88 -24.66
N ASN A 104 -1.62 12.50 -25.78
CA ASN A 104 -2.45 12.55 -27.00
C ASN A 104 -3.89 13.03 -26.75
N GLY A 105 -4.08 13.97 -25.81
CA GLY A 105 -5.40 14.53 -25.43
C GLY A 105 -6.24 13.61 -24.52
N GLN A 106 -5.69 12.52 -24.02
CA GLN A 106 -6.36 11.59 -23.10
C GLN A 106 -5.61 11.48 -21.76
N SER A 107 -6.37 11.40 -20.66
CA SER A 107 -5.78 11.12 -19.36
C SER A 107 -5.28 9.68 -19.29
N ILE A 108 -4.03 9.48 -18.89
CA ILE A 108 -3.44 8.15 -18.74
C ILE A 108 -3.82 7.48 -17.42
N GLY A 109 -4.38 8.24 -16.47
CA GLY A 109 -4.75 7.75 -15.14
C GLY A 109 -5.89 8.54 -14.51
N LEU A 110 -6.24 8.18 -13.29
CA LEU A 110 -7.24 8.87 -12.49
C LEU A 110 -6.64 10.16 -11.92
N GLY A 111 -6.99 11.32 -12.51
CA GLY A 111 -6.39 12.62 -12.17
C GLY A 111 -6.92 13.26 -10.87
N ASP A 112 -8.10 12.84 -10.44
CA ASP A 112 -8.81 13.48 -9.32
C ASP A 112 -8.85 12.62 -8.04
N ALA A 113 -8.00 11.59 -7.96
CA ALA A 113 -7.89 10.75 -6.78
C ALA A 113 -7.36 11.55 -5.58
N GLY A 114 -8.00 11.41 -4.43
CA GLY A 114 -7.47 11.92 -3.17
C GLY A 114 -7.65 13.42 -2.90
N LYS A 115 -8.49 14.13 -3.63
CA LYS A 115 -8.76 15.57 -3.38
C LYS A 115 -9.44 15.87 -2.04
N PHE A 116 -10.11 14.88 -1.46
CA PHE A 116 -10.85 15.01 -0.21
C PHE A 116 -10.44 13.93 0.77
N TRP A 117 -10.61 14.19 2.07
CA TRP A 117 -10.44 13.16 3.10
C TRP A 117 -11.40 12.01 2.86
N HIS A 118 -10.89 10.81 2.77
CA HIS A 118 -11.66 9.58 2.52
C HIS A 118 -10.92 8.35 3.05
N SER A 119 -11.65 7.25 3.12
CA SER A 119 -11.06 5.90 3.21
C SER A 119 -11.40 5.15 1.93
N ASP A 120 -10.45 4.40 1.39
CA ASP A 120 -10.62 3.67 0.15
C ASP A 120 -11.73 2.62 0.27
N LEU A 121 -12.66 2.64 -0.71
CA LEU A 121 -13.76 1.70 -0.83
C LEU A 121 -14.64 1.57 0.42
N SER A 122 -14.74 2.61 1.25
CA SER A 122 -15.54 2.62 2.48
C SER A 122 -17.04 2.35 2.27
N TYR A 123 -17.53 2.50 1.05
CA TYR A 123 -18.90 2.20 0.65
C TYR A 123 -19.19 0.71 0.38
N LYS A 124 -18.16 -0.14 0.40
CA LYS A 124 -18.33 -1.59 0.23
C LYS A 124 -18.58 -2.28 1.57
N GLU A 125 -19.29 -3.40 1.51
CA GLU A 125 -19.48 -4.29 2.67
C GLU A 125 -18.15 -4.75 3.27
N LEU A 126 -17.17 -5.02 2.40
CA LEU A 126 -15.78 -5.29 2.78
C LEU A 126 -14.89 -4.18 2.20
N PRO A 127 -14.61 -3.13 2.97
CA PRO A 127 -13.70 -2.06 2.54
C PRO A 127 -12.27 -2.58 2.38
N SER A 128 -11.44 -1.81 1.69
CA SER A 128 -10.01 -2.14 1.56
C SER A 128 -9.32 -2.13 2.92
N LEU A 129 -8.51 -3.18 3.19
CA LEU A 129 -7.61 -3.20 4.35
C LEU A 129 -6.57 -2.08 4.27
N GLY A 130 -6.13 -1.77 3.04
CA GLY A 130 -5.15 -0.73 2.76
C GLY A 130 -4.88 -0.62 1.27
N SER A 131 -4.05 0.35 0.90
CA SER A 131 -3.60 0.59 -0.47
C SER A 131 -2.09 0.69 -0.50
N MET A 132 -1.45 0.15 -1.55
CA MET A 132 -0.02 0.29 -1.79
C MET A 132 0.20 1.22 -2.98
N LEU A 133 0.76 2.39 -2.71
CA LEU A 133 1.12 3.38 -3.72
C LEU A 133 2.61 3.24 -4.09
N HIS A 134 2.91 3.18 -5.38
CA HIS A 134 4.28 3.23 -5.89
C HIS A 134 4.44 4.47 -6.75
N ALA A 135 5.11 5.49 -6.23
CA ALA A 135 5.36 6.73 -6.94
C ALA A 135 6.32 6.49 -8.11
N GLN A 136 5.89 6.84 -9.32
CA GLN A 136 6.68 6.76 -10.55
C GLN A 136 7.33 8.10 -10.87
N GLU A 137 6.55 9.17 -10.72
CA GLU A 137 6.98 10.55 -10.92
C GLU A 137 6.51 11.39 -9.74
N LEU A 138 7.38 12.27 -9.26
CA LEU A 138 7.10 13.19 -8.16
C LEU A 138 7.35 14.61 -8.64
N PRO A 139 6.49 15.60 -8.29
CA PRO A 139 6.77 16.98 -8.53
C PRO A 139 7.97 17.45 -7.68
N ALA A 140 8.65 18.51 -8.13
CA ALA A 140 9.74 19.11 -7.36
C ALA A 140 9.26 19.72 -6.04
N GLU A 141 8.02 20.21 -6.01
CA GLU A 141 7.38 20.82 -4.85
C GLU A 141 5.90 20.41 -4.77
N GLY A 142 5.41 20.19 -3.56
CA GLY A 142 4.00 19.82 -3.30
C GLY A 142 3.66 18.38 -3.67
N GLY A 143 2.36 18.11 -3.77
CA GLY A 143 1.85 16.77 -4.09
C GLY A 143 1.89 15.80 -2.91
N ASP A 144 1.99 16.30 -1.68
CA ASP A 144 2.03 15.48 -0.47
C ASP A 144 0.74 14.68 -0.28
N THR A 145 0.89 13.43 0.14
CA THR A 145 -0.22 12.61 0.62
C THR A 145 -0.35 12.77 2.13
N LEU A 146 -1.51 13.25 2.57
CA LEU A 146 -1.79 13.48 3.98
C LEU A 146 -2.58 12.30 4.57
N PHE A 147 -2.25 11.92 5.80
CA PHE A 147 -2.93 10.85 6.53
C PHE A 147 -3.45 11.37 7.87
N ALA A 148 -4.63 10.87 8.29
CA ALA A 148 -5.22 11.18 9.58
C ALA A 148 -5.34 9.90 10.43
N ASP A 149 -4.97 10.01 11.72
CA ASP A 149 -5.11 8.95 12.70
C ASP A 149 -6.57 8.86 13.17
N MET A 150 -7.32 7.93 12.60
CA MET A 150 -8.73 7.73 12.93
C MET A 150 -8.93 7.01 14.28
N HIS A 151 -7.95 6.25 14.78
CA HIS A 151 -7.99 5.69 16.13
C HIS A 151 -7.91 6.81 17.16
N LYS A 152 -6.96 7.72 16.99
CA LYS A 152 -6.82 8.88 17.87
C LYS A 152 -8.01 9.84 17.76
N ALA A 153 -8.55 10.04 16.56
CA ALA A 153 -9.77 10.81 16.36
C ALA A 153 -10.95 10.22 17.14
N TRP A 154 -11.13 8.89 17.08
CA TRP A 154 -12.15 8.18 17.85
C TRP A 154 -11.95 8.34 19.36
N ASP A 155 -10.72 8.19 19.85
CA ASP A 155 -10.40 8.31 21.28
C ASP A 155 -10.64 9.71 21.84
N GLN A 156 -10.54 10.74 20.99
CA GLN A 156 -10.82 12.12 21.35
C GLN A 156 -12.30 12.50 21.34
N LEU A 157 -13.18 11.65 20.76
CA LEU A 157 -14.61 11.90 20.78
C LEU A 157 -15.16 11.81 22.21
N PRO A 158 -16.05 12.74 22.60
CA PRO A 158 -16.82 12.62 23.84
C PRO A 158 -17.59 11.29 23.89
N ALA A 159 -17.74 10.72 25.08
CA ALA A 159 -18.40 9.42 25.25
C ALA A 159 -19.84 9.37 24.68
N GLN A 160 -20.54 10.50 24.71
CA GLN A 160 -21.89 10.65 24.15
C GLN A 160 -21.87 10.53 22.62
N ASP A 161 -20.83 11.07 21.94
CA ASP A 161 -20.75 11.09 20.49
C ASP A 161 -20.30 9.73 19.95
N ARG A 162 -19.46 8.98 20.70
CA ARG A 162 -19.08 7.61 20.33
C ARG A 162 -20.30 6.67 20.26
N LYS A 163 -21.33 6.88 21.09
CA LYS A 163 -22.55 6.05 21.11
C LYS A 163 -23.45 6.28 19.90
N SER A 164 -23.30 7.42 19.21
CA SER A 164 -24.15 7.76 18.07
C SER A 164 -23.60 7.28 16.71
N VAL A 165 -22.39 6.72 16.71
CA VAL A 165 -21.69 6.25 15.48
C VAL A 165 -21.78 4.74 15.30
N VAL A 166 -22.39 4.02 16.24
CA VAL A 166 -22.53 2.55 16.21
C VAL A 166 -23.96 2.18 15.81
#